data_b04a6d2b73b87495e380d73ae1f89ed8
#
_entry.id   b04a6d2b73b87495e380d73ae1f89ed8
#
_cell.length_a   1.000
_cell.length_b   1.000
_cell.length_c   1.000
_cell.angle_alpha   90.00
_cell.angle_beta   90.00
_cell.angle_gamma   90.00
#
_symmetry.space_group_name_H-M   'P 1'
#
loop_
_entity.id
_entity.type
_entity.pdbx_description
1 polymer ?
#
loop_
_entity_poly.entity_id
_entity_poly.type
_entity_poly.pdbx_seq_one_letter_code
_entity_poly.pdbx_strand_id
1 'polypeptide(L)'
;MTPRTDPPNDTAARPRERTDLLTDASTRPRERADAARNREKVLAAAERLFAERRPVTMEEIARAAGVGRGTLYRRYPDPASIALALLDEHERGLQEKLLRGDPPLGPGAPPAERLAAFYDAMTELLERHGHLLLGAETGASRFATGAYGFWRAHVRSLVVAAGVPGPDVLADTLLAPLGPEVYDLQRRNGVPREEVASALAGIARAVLAPP
;
A
#
# COMPACT_ATOMS: atom_id res chain seq x y z
N MET A 1 -9.50 65.31 -61.94
CA MET A 1 -9.88 64.01 -61.32
C MET A 1 -8.62 63.45 -60.69
N THR A 2 -8.36 63.76 -59.46
CA THR A 2 -7.14 63.42 -58.67
C THR A 2 -7.40 62.18 -57.81
N PRO A 3 -6.56 61.17 -57.82
CA PRO A 3 -6.68 60.04 -56.91
C PRO A 3 -6.15 60.40 -55.52
N ARG A 4 -6.91 60.02 -54.54
CA ARG A 4 -6.67 60.20 -53.11
C ARG A 4 -5.75 59.10 -52.63
N THR A 5 -4.64 59.48 -52.04
CA THR A 5 -3.66 58.56 -51.42
C THR A 5 -4.02 58.41 -49.93
N ASP A 6 -4.32 57.20 -49.52
CA ASP A 6 -4.47 56.83 -48.08
C ASP A 6 -3.10 56.56 -47.45
N PRO A 7 -2.85 56.97 -46.19
CA PRO A 7 -1.61 56.68 -45.49
C PRO A 7 -1.57 55.25 -44.95
N PRO A 8 -0.38 54.65 -44.77
CA PRO A 8 -0.23 53.30 -44.24
C PRO A 8 -0.54 53.24 -42.74
N ASN A 9 -1.33 52.27 -42.40
CA ASN A 9 -1.66 51.90 -40.99
C ASN A 9 -0.50 51.15 -40.38
N ASP A 10 0.33 51.83 -39.58
CA ASP A 10 1.42 51.25 -38.81
C ASP A 10 0.83 50.69 -37.49
N THR A 11 0.45 49.42 -37.49
CA THR A 11 0.05 48.69 -36.27
C THR A 11 1.28 47.96 -35.73
N ALA A 12 2.05 48.69 -34.92
CA ALA A 12 3.12 48.13 -34.12
C ALA A 12 2.56 47.06 -33.20
N ALA A 13 2.84 45.80 -33.50
CA ALA A 13 2.58 44.64 -32.63
C ALA A 13 3.47 44.74 -31.38
N ARG A 14 2.86 44.96 -30.23
CA ARG A 14 3.53 44.85 -28.93
C ARG A 14 3.96 43.42 -28.69
N PRO A 15 5.20 43.14 -28.22
CA PRO A 15 5.62 41.81 -27.84
C PRO A 15 4.82 41.38 -26.61
N ARG A 16 4.01 40.33 -26.73
CA ARG A 16 3.35 39.65 -25.60
C ARG A 16 4.44 38.97 -24.76
N GLU A 17 4.42 39.29 -23.47
CA GLU A 17 5.33 38.82 -22.44
C GLU A 17 5.44 37.31 -22.42
N ARG A 18 6.66 36.85 -22.64
CA ARG A 18 7.08 35.42 -22.51
C ARG A 18 7.35 35.02 -21.06
N THR A 19 6.80 35.74 -20.09
CA THR A 19 7.14 35.59 -18.67
C THR A 19 6.27 34.57 -17.93
N ASP A 20 5.10 34.18 -18.47
CA ASP A 20 4.16 33.28 -17.74
C ASP A 20 4.45 31.76 -17.85
N LEU A 21 5.34 31.33 -18.74
CA LEU A 21 5.61 29.89 -18.92
C LEU A 21 6.70 29.33 -18.00
N LEU A 22 7.49 30.16 -17.35
CA LEU A 22 8.59 29.72 -16.46
C LEU A 22 8.15 29.57 -14.99
N THR A 23 7.03 30.16 -14.59
CA THR A 23 6.52 30.09 -13.22
C THR A 23 5.80 28.76 -12.96
N ASP A 24 5.19 28.13 -13.97
CA ASP A 24 4.40 26.88 -13.83
C ASP A 24 5.28 25.64 -13.64
N ALA A 25 6.48 25.60 -14.18
CA ALA A 25 7.38 24.43 -14.09
C ALA A 25 8.02 24.26 -12.69
N SER A 26 8.19 25.34 -11.92
CA SER A 26 8.79 25.27 -10.57
C SER A 26 7.74 25.00 -9.47
N THR A 27 6.47 25.28 -9.72
CA THR A 27 5.36 25.12 -8.78
C THR A 27 4.93 23.67 -8.65
N ARG A 28 4.93 22.91 -9.75
CA ARG A 28 4.48 21.49 -9.80
C ARG A 28 5.28 20.53 -8.92
N PRO A 29 6.61 20.59 -8.80
CA PRO A 29 7.36 19.72 -7.88
C PRO A 29 7.04 20.00 -6.41
N ARG A 30 6.84 21.26 -6.06
CA ARG A 30 6.52 21.71 -4.70
C ARG A 30 5.11 21.27 -4.29
N GLU A 31 4.13 21.45 -5.18
CA GLU A 31 2.75 20.98 -4.97
C GLU A 31 2.67 19.44 -4.81
N ARG A 32 3.45 18.68 -5.58
CA ARG A 32 3.55 17.22 -5.44
C ARG A 32 4.17 16.82 -4.09
N ALA A 33 5.22 17.51 -3.66
CA ALA A 33 5.85 17.27 -2.36
C ALA A 33 4.93 17.63 -1.20
N ASP A 34 4.15 18.70 -1.32
CA ASP A 34 3.16 19.10 -0.32
C ASP A 34 1.99 18.10 -0.26
N ALA A 35 1.53 17.61 -1.41
CA ALA A 35 0.51 16.58 -1.49
C ALA A 35 0.98 15.25 -0.89
N ALA A 36 2.25 14.86 -1.10
CA ALA A 36 2.85 13.67 -0.51
C ALA A 36 2.93 13.80 1.03
N ARG A 37 3.46 14.92 1.54
CA ARG A 37 3.50 15.20 2.98
C ARG A 37 2.12 15.21 3.63
N ASN A 38 1.12 15.79 2.96
CA ASN A 38 -0.25 15.77 3.46
C ASN A 38 -0.85 14.35 3.47
N ARG A 39 -0.52 13.51 2.47
CA ARG A 39 -0.91 12.10 2.46
C ARG A 39 -0.34 11.36 3.65
N GLU A 40 0.95 11.49 3.91
CA GLU A 40 1.62 10.86 5.06
C GLU A 40 0.99 11.27 6.40
N LYS A 41 0.72 12.57 6.59
CA LYS A 41 0.04 13.08 7.80
C LYS A 41 -1.36 12.49 7.98
N VAL A 42 -2.13 12.40 6.90
CA VAL A 42 -3.48 11.82 6.92
C VAL A 42 -3.43 10.34 7.30
N LEU A 43 -2.55 9.56 6.65
CA LEU A 43 -2.43 8.13 6.92
C LEU A 43 -1.94 7.87 8.35
N ALA A 44 -0.92 8.59 8.83
CA ALA A 44 -0.42 8.45 10.20
C ALA A 44 -1.47 8.86 11.26
N ALA A 45 -2.30 9.86 10.99
CA ALA A 45 -3.40 10.23 11.89
C ALA A 45 -4.51 9.18 11.89
N ALA A 46 -4.88 8.68 10.71
CA ALA A 46 -5.89 7.64 10.55
C ALA A 46 -5.48 6.34 11.23
N GLU A 47 -4.23 5.91 11.10
CA GLU A 47 -3.70 4.71 11.74
C GLU A 47 -3.89 4.75 13.27
N ARG A 48 -3.52 5.88 13.89
CA ARG A 48 -3.70 6.05 15.35
C ARG A 48 -5.16 5.99 15.76
N LEU A 49 -6.04 6.66 15.00
CA LEU A 49 -7.47 6.71 15.33
C LEU A 49 -8.16 5.34 15.11
N PHE A 50 -7.82 4.62 14.04
CA PHE A 50 -8.38 3.29 13.78
C PHE A 50 -7.91 2.24 14.80
N ALA A 51 -6.71 2.39 15.38
CA ALA A 51 -6.22 1.53 16.46
C ALA A 51 -7.08 1.59 17.71
N GLU A 52 -7.87 2.67 17.91
CA GLU A 52 -8.82 2.80 19.04
C GLU A 52 -10.06 1.89 18.88
N ARG A 53 -10.23 1.22 17.74
CA ARG A 53 -11.32 0.27 17.42
C ARG A 53 -12.73 0.85 17.65
N ARG A 54 -12.92 2.15 17.37
CA ARG A 54 -14.20 2.87 17.41
C ARG A 54 -14.50 3.48 16.05
N PRO A 55 -15.76 3.88 15.78
CA PRO A 55 -16.08 4.68 14.61
C PRO A 55 -15.26 5.98 14.60
N VAL A 56 -14.65 6.28 13.45
CA VAL A 56 -13.82 7.46 13.23
C VAL A 56 -14.43 8.32 12.12
N THR A 57 -14.52 9.62 12.36
CA THR A 57 -15.07 10.57 11.40
C THR A 57 -13.98 11.25 10.57
N MET A 58 -14.35 11.76 9.38
CA MET A 58 -13.44 12.54 8.53
C MET A 58 -12.94 13.81 9.24
N GLU A 59 -13.76 14.42 10.07
CA GLU A 59 -13.43 15.60 10.86
C GLU A 59 -12.34 15.32 11.91
N GLU A 60 -12.41 14.18 12.57
CA GLU A 60 -11.38 13.73 13.52
C GLU A 60 -10.06 13.51 12.81
N ILE A 61 -10.08 12.84 11.64
CA ILE A 61 -8.87 12.61 10.85
C ILE A 61 -8.27 13.93 10.36
N ALA A 62 -9.08 14.85 9.80
CA ALA A 62 -8.60 16.14 9.33
C ALA A 62 -7.93 16.94 10.45
N ARG A 63 -8.55 16.98 11.64
CA ARG A 63 -8.04 17.66 12.83
C ARG A 63 -6.73 17.04 13.30
N ALA A 64 -6.69 15.72 13.42
CA ALA A 64 -5.50 14.98 13.89
C ALA A 64 -4.31 15.07 12.91
N ALA A 65 -4.60 15.16 11.61
CA ALA A 65 -3.60 15.32 10.56
C ALA A 65 -3.15 16.79 10.35
N GLY A 66 -3.89 17.76 10.88
CA GLY A 66 -3.63 19.18 10.62
C GLY A 66 -3.85 19.58 9.16
N VAL A 67 -4.83 18.97 8.47
CA VAL A 67 -5.16 19.25 7.07
C VAL A 67 -6.55 19.87 6.95
N GLY A 68 -6.75 20.72 5.94
CA GLY A 68 -8.07 21.31 5.67
C GLY A 68 -9.08 20.24 5.23
N ARG A 69 -10.35 20.34 5.72
CA ARG A 69 -11.44 19.42 5.34
C ARG A 69 -11.58 19.28 3.83
N GLY A 70 -11.61 20.39 3.09
CA GLY A 70 -11.75 20.37 1.63
C GLY A 70 -10.61 19.61 0.93
N THR A 71 -9.39 19.72 1.46
CA THR A 71 -8.24 18.97 0.95
C THR A 71 -8.38 17.47 1.21
N LEU A 72 -8.87 17.09 2.39
CA LEU A 72 -9.11 15.70 2.75
C LEU A 72 -10.21 15.07 1.88
N TYR A 73 -11.41 15.70 1.84
CA TYR A 73 -12.57 15.18 1.08
C TYR A 73 -12.34 15.10 -0.43
N ARG A 74 -11.51 15.97 -0.99
CA ARG A 74 -11.16 15.90 -2.42
C ARG A 74 -10.37 14.63 -2.74
N ARG A 75 -9.64 14.07 -1.80
CA ARG A 75 -8.79 12.89 -2.00
C ARG A 75 -9.42 11.60 -1.49
N TYR A 76 -10.16 11.70 -0.40
CA TYR A 76 -10.78 10.56 0.28
C TYR A 76 -12.25 10.91 0.57
N PRO A 77 -13.21 10.22 -0.05
CA PRO A 77 -14.62 10.53 0.14
C PRO A 77 -15.13 10.16 1.55
N ASP A 78 -14.53 9.15 2.18
CA ASP A 78 -14.94 8.57 3.44
C ASP A 78 -13.77 7.94 4.22
N PRO A 79 -13.96 7.56 5.51
CA PRO A 79 -12.92 6.91 6.30
C PRO A 79 -12.48 5.54 5.73
N ALA A 80 -13.36 4.79 5.05
CA ALA A 80 -13.02 3.49 4.48
C ALA A 80 -12.00 3.63 3.35
N SER A 81 -12.12 4.67 2.52
CA SER A 81 -11.13 4.97 1.48
C SER A 81 -9.75 5.33 2.03
N ILE A 82 -9.69 5.95 3.23
CA ILE A 82 -8.42 6.20 3.93
C ILE A 82 -7.85 4.90 4.48
N ALA A 83 -8.70 4.04 5.03
CA ALA A 83 -8.30 2.74 5.54
C ALA A 83 -7.73 1.84 4.44
N LEU A 84 -8.33 1.81 3.25
CA LEU A 84 -7.77 1.12 2.08
C LEU A 84 -6.42 1.71 1.64
N ALA A 85 -6.29 3.04 1.64
CA ALA A 85 -5.02 3.68 1.30
C ALA A 85 -3.92 3.42 2.33
N LEU A 86 -4.28 3.18 3.59
CA LEU A 86 -3.37 2.78 4.65
C LEU A 86 -2.92 1.32 4.48
N LEU A 87 -3.85 0.42 4.14
CA LEU A 87 -3.54 -0.97 3.78
C LEU A 87 -2.54 -1.02 2.63
N ASP A 88 -2.82 -0.32 1.52
CA ASP A 88 -1.90 -0.21 0.37
C ASP A 88 -0.49 0.28 0.76
N GLU A 89 -0.39 1.20 1.71
CA GLU A 89 0.91 1.72 2.18
C GLU A 89 1.68 0.66 2.97
N HIS A 90 0.98 -0.08 3.85
CA HIS A 90 1.59 -1.15 4.63
C HIS A 90 2.01 -2.34 3.75
N GLU A 91 1.19 -2.70 2.76
CA GLU A 91 1.54 -3.73 1.77
C GLU A 91 2.80 -3.36 0.99
N ARG A 92 2.91 -2.12 0.50
CA ARG A 92 4.12 -1.63 -0.20
C ARG A 92 5.34 -1.63 0.73
N GLY A 93 5.16 -1.19 1.98
CA GLY A 93 6.23 -1.23 2.98
C GLY A 93 6.73 -2.65 3.25
N LEU A 94 5.82 -3.62 3.32
CA LEU A 94 6.16 -5.03 3.46
C LEU A 94 6.89 -5.57 2.21
N GLN A 95 6.39 -5.26 1.01
CA GLN A 95 7.05 -5.64 -0.25
C GLN A 95 8.48 -5.12 -0.32
N GLU A 96 8.71 -3.86 0.06
CA GLU A 96 10.05 -3.27 0.10
C GLU A 96 10.98 -4.00 1.09
N LYS A 97 10.48 -4.34 2.29
CA LYS A 97 11.23 -5.14 3.28
C LYS A 97 11.58 -6.53 2.77
N LEU A 98 10.67 -7.20 2.06
CA LEU A 98 10.92 -8.51 1.45
C LEU A 98 12.00 -8.48 0.37
N LEU A 99 12.07 -7.37 -0.39
CA LEU A 99 13.02 -7.21 -1.48
C LEU A 99 14.39 -6.70 -1.01
N ARG A 100 14.43 -5.79 -0.03
CA ARG A 100 15.64 -5.01 0.34
C ARG A 100 15.86 -4.84 1.83
N GLY A 101 14.96 -5.35 2.68
CA GLY A 101 15.10 -5.26 4.14
C GLY A 101 16.15 -6.22 4.69
N ASP A 102 16.36 -6.11 5.99
CA ASP A 102 17.28 -6.98 6.72
C ASP A 102 16.74 -8.40 6.88
N PRO A 103 17.63 -9.43 6.98
CA PRO A 103 17.24 -10.76 7.38
C PRO A 103 16.56 -10.78 8.77
N PRO A 104 15.64 -11.71 9.06
CA PRO A 104 15.24 -12.85 8.21
C PRO A 104 14.17 -12.54 7.16
N LEU A 105 13.50 -11.39 7.23
CA LEU A 105 12.41 -11.04 6.29
C LEU A 105 12.95 -10.73 4.89
N GLY A 106 14.00 -9.93 4.81
CA GLY A 106 14.70 -9.60 3.59
C GLY A 106 15.63 -10.72 3.10
N PRO A 107 16.40 -10.44 2.03
CA PRO A 107 17.37 -11.38 1.46
C PRO A 107 18.48 -11.74 2.45
N GLY A 108 19.07 -12.96 2.30
CA GLY A 108 20.26 -13.40 3.05
C GLY A 108 19.99 -14.45 4.13
N ALA A 109 18.74 -14.69 4.54
CA ALA A 109 18.39 -15.78 5.43
C ALA A 109 17.97 -17.05 4.65
N PRO A 110 18.03 -18.25 5.27
CA PRO A 110 17.50 -19.48 4.67
C PRO A 110 16.03 -19.37 4.29
N PRO A 111 15.57 -20.08 3.24
CA PRO A 111 14.18 -19.99 2.75
C PRO A 111 13.13 -20.24 3.84
N ALA A 112 13.34 -21.23 4.72
CA ALA A 112 12.42 -21.53 5.82
C ALA A 112 12.29 -20.38 6.82
N GLU A 113 13.39 -19.72 7.17
CA GLU A 113 13.38 -18.59 8.08
C GLU A 113 12.76 -17.32 7.43
N ARG A 114 13.00 -17.11 6.15
CA ARG A 114 12.34 -16.05 5.38
C ARG A 114 10.84 -16.24 5.31
N LEU A 115 10.37 -17.48 5.07
CA LEU A 115 8.93 -17.78 5.05
C LEU A 115 8.32 -17.62 6.44
N ALA A 116 9.01 -18.04 7.50
CA ALA A 116 8.54 -17.84 8.87
C ALA A 116 8.39 -16.35 9.21
N ALA A 117 9.37 -15.51 8.86
CA ALA A 117 9.31 -14.08 9.05
C ALA A 117 8.22 -13.40 8.18
N PHE A 118 8.00 -13.90 6.96
CA PHE A 118 6.89 -13.46 6.12
C PHE A 118 5.54 -13.76 6.78
N TYR A 119 5.35 -14.93 7.37
CA TYR A 119 4.12 -15.28 8.10
C TYR A 119 3.88 -14.36 9.31
N ASP A 120 4.92 -14.05 10.07
CA ASP A 120 4.80 -13.11 11.20
C ASP A 120 4.36 -11.72 10.71
N ALA A 121 5.01 -11.19 9.67
CA ALA A 121 4.66 -9.90 9.08
C ALA A 121 3.24 -9.89 8.47
N MET A 122 2.81 -10.98 7.84
CA MET A 122 1.46 -11.10 7.28
C MET A 122 0.39 -11.22 8.36
N THR A 123 0.64 -11.95 9.44
CA THR A 123 -0.29 -12.01 10.58
C THR A 123 -0.41 -10.65 11.27
N GLU A 124 0.66 -9.86 11.34
CA GLU A 124 0.59 -8.46 11.80
C GLU A 124 -0.26 -7.58 10.87
N LEU A 125 -0.11 -7.73 9.56
CA LEU A 125 -0.93 -7.02 8.58
C LEU A 125 -2.42 -7.39 8.72
N LEU A 126 -2.72 -8.68 8.87
CA LEU A 126 -4.08 -9.18 9.10
C LEU A 126 -4.67 -8.68 10.42
N GLU A 127 -3.90 -8.61 11.50
CA GLU A 127 -4.35 -8.06 12.79
C GLU A 127 -4.77 -6.60 12.68
N ARG A 128 -4.02 -5.81 11.91
CA ARG A 128 -4.30 -4.38 11.71
C ARG A 128 -5.45 -4.13 10.73
N HIS A 129 -5.53 -4.89 9.65
CA HIS A 129 -6.36 -4.59 8.49
C HIS A 129 -7.33 -5.70 8.07
N GLY A 130 -7.36 -6.84 8.78
CA GLY A 130 -8.17 -8.01 8.40
C GLY A 130 -9.64 -7.68 8.19
N HIS A 131 -10.20 -6.77 9.00
CA HIS A 131 -11.58 -6.32 8.85
C HIS A 131 -11.86 -5.59 7.52
N LEU A 132 -10.86 -4.91 6.94
CA LEU A 132 -10.98 -4.26 5.63
C LEU A 132 -10.91 -5.30 4.50
N LEU A 133 -10.03 -6.28 4.65
CA LEU A 133 -9.88 -7.38 3.69
C LEU A 133 -11.14 -8.24 3.64
N LEU A 134 -11.79 -8.51 4.78
CA LEU A 134 -13.08 -9.20 4.84
C LEU A 134 -14.22 -8.43 4.16
N GLY A 135 -14.16 -7.10 4.16
CA GLY A 135 -15.16 -6.25 3.52
C GLY A 135 -14.94 -5.98 2.03
N ALA A 136 -13.68 -5.96 1.60
CA ALA A 136 -13.30 -5.52 0.25
C ALA A 136 -13.04 -6.67 -0.73
N GLU A 137 -12.55 -7.81 -0.24
CA GLU A 137 -12.10 -8.93 -1.08
C GLU A 137 -12.81 -10.22 -0.70
N THR A 138 -14.06 -10.37 -1.20
CA THR A 138 -14.81 -11.61 -1.01
C THR A 138 -14.55 -12.61 -2.15
N GLY A 139 -14.18 -13.83 -1.81
CA GLY A 139 -14.06 -14.94 -2.77
C GLY A 139 -12.85 -14.85 -3.70
N ALA A 140 -13.04 -15.17 -4.99
CA ALA A 140 -11.97 -15.28 -5.96
C ALA A 140 -11.30 -13.95 -6.35
N SER A 141 -11.93 -12.80 -6.06
CA SER A 141 -11.39 -11.48 -6.44
C SER A 141 -10.04 -11.16 -5.79
N ARG A 142 -9.79 -11.65 -4.59
CA ARG A 142 -8.50 -11.48 -3.89
C ARG A 142 -7.30 -12.04 -4.67
N PHE A 143 -7.49 -13.10 -5.43
CA PHE A 143 -6.43 -13.72 -6.23
C PHE A 143 -6.06 -12.91 -7.48
N ALA A 144 -6.90 -11.96 -7.87
CA ALA A 144 -6.67 -11.06 -8.99
C ALA A 144 -5.94 -9.77 -8.58
N THR A 145 -5.66 -9.56 -7.28
CA THR A 145 -4.98 -8.36 -6.79
C THR A 145 -3.48 -8.41 -7.10
N GLY A 146 -2.87 -7.23 -7.31
CA GLY A 146 -1.43 -7.11 -7.49
C GLY A 146 -0.64 -7.56 -6.25
N ALA A 147 -1.20 -7.35 -5.05
CA ALA A 147 -0.62 -7.78 -3.79
C ALA A 147 -0.52 -9.31 -3.71
N TYR A 148 -1.60 -10.05 -4.00
CA TYR A 148 -1.56 -11.52 -4.00
C TYR A 148 -0.54 -12.06 -5.00
N GLY A 149 -0.49 -11.51 -6.21
CA GLY A 149 0.50 -11.90 -7.22
C GLY A 149 1.94 -11.73 -6.72
N PHE A 150 2.22 -10.66 -5.98
CA PHE A 150 3.53 -10.44 -5.37
C PHE A 150 3.84 -11.46 -4.26
N TRP A 151 2.89 -11.70 -3.34
CA TRP A 151 3.06 -12.69 -2.26
C TRP A 151 3.30 -14.09 -2.83
N ARG A 152 2.54 -14.47 -3.86
CA ARG A 152 2.69 -15.74 -4.56
C ARG A 152 4.07 -15.88 -5.19
N ALA A 153 4.54 -14.85 -5.89
CA ALA A 153 5.87 -14.85 -6.49
C ALA A 153 6.99 -14.98 -5.42
N HIS A 154 6.83 -14.27 -4.29
CA HIS A 154 7.77 -14.34 -3.17
C HIS A 154 7.83 -15.75 -2.58
N VAL A 155 6.70 -16.34 -2.18
CA VAL A 155 6.65 -17.68 -1.59
C VAL A 155 7.16 -18.73 -2.58
N ARG A 156 6.76 -18.64 -3.86
CA ARG A 156 7.28 -19.49 -4.93
C ARG A 156 8.81 -19.44 -5.02
N SER A 157 9.40 -18.25 -4.93
CA SER A 157 10.86 -18.10 -4.99
C SER A 157 11.57 -18.79 -3.82
N LEU A 158 10.97 -18.79 -2.63
CA LEU A 158 11.50 -19.50 -1.45
C LEU A 158 11.42 -21.01 -1.60
N VAL A 159 10.31 -21.54 -2.14
CA VAL A 159 10.14 -22.97 -2.43
C VAL A 159 11.20 -23.45 -3.45
N VAL A 160 11.43 -22.66 -4.52
CA VAL A 160 12.48 -22.94 -5.52
C VAL A 160 13.87 -22.93 -4.87
N ALA A 161 14.15 -21.92 -4.05
CA ALA A 161 15.45 -21.80 -3.37
C ALA A 161 15.71 -22.92 -2.35
N ALA A 162 14.66 -23.51 -1.77
CA ALA A 162 14.74 -24.68 -0.89
C ALA A 162 14.86 -26.00 -1.66
N GLY A 163 14.74 -26.01 -2.99
CA GLY A 163 14.80 -27.21 -3.81
C GLY A 163 13.57 -28.13 -3.69
N VAL A 164 12.45 -27.64 -3.15
CA VAL A 164 11.24 -28.44 -2.94
C VAL A 164 10.44 -28.52 -4.25
N PRO A 165 9.98 -29.73 -4.66
CA PRO A 165 9.24 -29.89 -5.92
C PRO A 165 7.83 -29.27 -5.86
N GLY A 166 7.27 -28.92 -7.02
CA GLY A 166 5.92 -28.37 -7.15
C GLY A 166 5.76 -26.92 -6.65
N PRO A 167 6.68 -25.99 -6.97
CA PRO A 167 6.70 -24.65 -6.38
C PRO A 167 5.43 -23.82 -6.65
N ASP A 168 4.75 -24.06 -7.76
CA ASP A 168 3.53 -23.32 -8.10
C ASP A 168 2.35 -23.74 -7.21
N VAL A 169 2.16 -25.03 -7.00
CA VAL A 169 1.11 -25.55 -6.11
C VAL A 169 1.41 -25.24 -4.65
N LEU A 170 2.67 -25.40 -4.25
CA LEU A 170 3.08 -25.09 -2.87
C LEU A 170 2.96 -23.61 -2.53
N ALA A 171 3.22 -22.70 -3.47
CA ALA A 171 3.04 -21.29 -3.22
C ALA A 171 1.59 -20.95 -2.83
N ASP A 172 0.62 -21.47 -3.58
CA ASP A 172 -0.80 -21.27 -3.29
C ASP A 172 -1.23 -21.97 -1.98
N THR A 173 -0.72 -23.18 -1.74
CA THR A 173 -0.99 -23.95 -0.51
C THR A 173 -0.45 -23.23 0.74
N LEU A 174 0.77 -22.70 0.67
CA LEU A 174 1.43 -21.98 1.77
C LEU A 174 0.83 -20.58 2.02
N LEU A 175 0.18 -20.00 1.04
CA LEU A 175 -0.57 -18.73 1.21
C LEU A 175 -2.00 -18.94 1.73
N ALA A 176 -2.58 -20.12 1.54
CA ALA A 176 -3.97 -20.39 1.93
C ALA A 176 -4.29 -20.08 3.41
N PRO A 177 -3.42 -20.41 4.39
CA PRO A 177 -3.68 -20.09 5.80
C PRO A 177 -3.73 -18.60 6.14
N LEU A 178 -3.22 -17.73 5.25
CA LEU A 178 -3.25 -16.28 5.40
C LEU A 178 -4.58 -15.66 4.90
N GLY A 179 -5.57 -16.48 4.56
CA GLY A 179 -6.91 -15.98 4.26
C GLY A 179 -7.50 -15.21 5.44
N PRO A 180 -8.01 -13.99 5.22
CA PRO A 180 -8.52 -13.15 6.32
C PRO A 180 -9.67 -13.82 7.07
N GLU A 181 -10.46 -14.68 6.41
CA GLU A 181 -11.56 -15.42 7.03
C GLU A 181 -11.06 -16.45 8.03
N VAL A 182 -9.97 -17.16 7.71
CA VAL A 182 -9.36 -18.17 8.60
C VAL A 182 -8.72 -17.48 9.80
N TYR A 183 -7.97 -16.40 9.54
CA TYR A 183 -7.34 -15.61 10.58
C TYR A 183 -8.38 -15.02 11.56
N ASP A 184 -9.43 -14.38 11.06
CA ASP A 184 -10.49 -13.80 11.86
C ASP A 184 -11.24 -14.88 12.69
N LEU A 185 -11.50 -16.07 12.13
CA LEU A 185 -12.09 -17.19 12.87
C LEU A 185 -11.21 -17.60 14.05
N GLN A 186 -9.89 -17.74 13.84
CA GLN A 186 -8.94 -18.10 14.91
C GLN A 186 -8.92 -17.01 16.01
N ARG A 187 -8.87 -15.73 15.61
CA ARG A 187 -8.89 -14.61 16.55
C ARG A 187 -10.18 -14.53 17.36
N ARG A 188 -11.34 -14.78 16.74
CA ARG A 188 -12.65 -14.86 17.45
C ARG A 188 -12.73 -16.04 18.42
N ASN A 189 -12.03 -17.12 18.12
CA ASN A 189 -11.90 -18.28 19.02
C ASN A 189 -10.87 -18.07 20.14
N GLY A 190 -10.29 -16.88 20.27
CA GLY A 190 -9.37 -16.51 21.34
C GLY A 190 -7.91 -16.91 21.10
N VAL A 191 -7.56 -17.44 19.91
CA VAL A 191 -6.16 -17.81 19.58
C VAL A 191 -5.33 -16.53 19.45
N PRO A 192 -4.24 -16.34 20.21
CA PRO A 192 -3.36 -15.18 20.07
C PRO A 192 -2.68 -15.11 18.70
N ARG A 193 -2.39 -13.90 18.20
CA ARG A 193 -1.66 -13.69 16.95
C ARG A 193 -0.33 -14.46 16.92
N GLU A 194 0.40 -14.40 18.03
CA GLU A 194 1.72 -15.02 18.21
C GLU A 194 1.64 -16.55 18.07
N GLU A 195 0.56 -17.15 18.50
CA GLU A 195 0.33 -18.59 18.37
C GLU A 195 0.06 -18.95 16.91
N VAL A 196 -0.75 -18.16 16.20
CA VAL A 196 -0.98 -18.32 14.76
C VAL A 196 0.34 -18.20 13.99
N ALA A 197 1.11 -17.15 14.24
CA ALA A 197 2.40 -16.91 13.59
C ALA A 197 3.40 -18.06 13.87
N SER A 198 3.45 -18.56 15.11
CA SER A 198 4.31 -19.66 15.51
C SER A 198 3.94 -20.96 14.81
N ALA A 199 2.65 -21.29 14.69
CA ALA A 199 2.17 -22.46 13.97
C ALA A 199 2.55 -22.41 12.48
N LEU A 200 2.36 -21.25 11.84
CA LEU A 200 2.74 -21.04 10.46
C LEU A 200 4.26 -21.12 10.25
N ALA A 201 5.05 -20.57 11.19
CA ALA A 201 6.51 -20.72 11.17
C ALA A 201 6.96 -22.18 11.30
N GLY A 202 6.24 -22.99 12.09
CA GLY A 202 6.43 -24.43 12.15
C GLY A 202 6.22 -25.13 10.82
N ILE A 203 5.15 -24.75 10.10
CA ILE A 203 4.87 -25.25 8.74
C ILE A 203 5.99 -24.85 7.77
N ALA A 204 6.44 -23.58 7.82
CA ALA A 204 7.53 -23.09 6.98
C ALA A 204 8.80 -23.92 7.13
N ARG A 205 9.20 -24.18 8.37
CA ARG A 205 10.38 -24.99 8.68
C ARG A 205 10.21 -26.45 8.27
N ALA A 206 9.04 -27.05 8.49
CA ALA A 206 8.77 -28.42 8.11
C ALA A 206 8.79 -28.64 6.58
N VAL A 207 8.29 -27.66 5.81
CA VAL A 207 8.19 -27.76 4.34
C VAL A 207 9.48 -27.36 3.64
N LEU A 208 10.18 -26.32 4.13
CA LEU A 208 11.37 -25.75 3.48
C LEU A 208 12.68 -26.05 4.22
N ALA A 209 12.68 -27.00 5.18
CA ALA A 209 13.93 -27.47 5.79
C ALA A 209 14.87 -28.03 4.72
N PRO A 210 16.18 -27.79 4.83
CA PRO A 210 17.15 -28.49 3.98
C PRO A 210 17.03 -30.03 4.22
N PRO A 211 17.23 -30.81 3.17
CA PRO A 211 17.22 -32.30 3.29
C PRO A 211 18.34 -32.83 4.20
#